data_ab7e641b79a097e1facc6d32920d2a7a
#
_entry.id   ab7e641b79a097e1facc6d32920d2a7a
#
_cell.length_a   1.000
_cell.length_b   1.000
_cell.length_c   1.000
_cell.angle_alpha   90.00
_cell.angle_beta   90.00
_cell.angle_gamma   90.00
#
_symmetry.space_group_name_H-M   'P 1'
#
loop_
_entity.id
_entity.type
_entity.pdbx_description
1 polymer ?
#
loop_
_entity_poly.entity_id
_entity_poly.type
_entity_poly.pdbx_seq_one_letter_code
_entity_poly.pdbx_strand_id
1 'polypeptide(L)'
;MTIIYSHKPLKDREPSDFYPTPIELCISALEVHPVVHLSCLDVGAGDGVWGDAFSRVHDRNLSHITGIDVREDAKGSKFYDEWILQDFMEYQGKHDFIFGNIPFRYANEFIQHSLDLLKDNGIILYLLRSAISESKKRYDMFYNNGHKPLYEYQSVRRISFTGNKKSDNTAYSIFIWEKKKDFKRETIKRWLDWEYDK
;
A
#
# COMPACT_ATOMS: atom_id res chain seq x y z
N MET A 1 -0.77 -23.61 -12.24
CA MET A 1 -0.54 -24.11 -10.88
C MET A 1 -1.15 -23.11 -9.93
N THR A 2 -2.37 -23.41 -9.42
CA THR A 2 -3.11 -22.48 -8.54
C THR A 2 -2.42 -22.51 -7.18
N ILE A 3 -1.82 -21.38 -6.79
CA ILE A 3 -1.21 -21.24 -5.46
C ILE A 3 -2.37 -21.09 -4.47
N ILE A 4 -2.64 -22.14 -3.70
CA ILE A 4 -3.60 -22.09 -2.60
C ILE A 4 -2.90 -21.35 -1.45
N TYR A 5 -3.29 -20.11 -1.22
CA TYR A 5 -2.85 -19.36 -0.05
C TYR A 5 -3.56 -19.89 1.18
N SER A 6 -2.84 -20.44 2.14
CA SER A 6 -3.41 -20.80 3.44
C SER A 6 -3.59 -19.53 4.26
N HIS A 7 -4.76 -18.92 4.18
CA HIS A 7 -5.10 -17.78 5.03
C HIS A 7 -5.41 -18.27 6.45
N LYS A 8 -4.79 -17.62 7.44
CA LYS A 8 -5.34 -17.73 8.80
C LYS A 8 -6.67 -16.98 8.81
N PRO A 9 -7.74 -17.58 9.37
CA PRO A 9 -8.99 -16.87 9.59
C PRO A 9 -8.79 -15.56 10.33
N LEU A 10 -9.66 -14.56 10.10
CA LEU A 10 -9.65 -13.25 10.76
C LEU A 10 -9.43 -13.31 12.27
N LYS A 11 -10.06 -14.29 12.94
CA LYS A 11 -9.96 -14.54 14.38
C LYS A 11 -8.55 -14.90 14.90
N ASP A 12 -7.65 -15.29 14.01
CA ASP A 12 -6.28 -15.69 14.33
C ASP A 12 -5.26 -14.58 13.98
N ARG A 13 -5.72 -13.39 13.60
CA ARG A 13 -4.86 -12.22 13.34
C ARG A 13 -4.61 -11.48 14.64
N GLU A 14 -3.34 -11.12 14.89
CA GLU A 14 -2.97 -10.26 16.03
C GLU A 14 -3.65 -8.90 15.89
N PRO A 15 -4.34 -8.38 16.94
CA PRO A 15 -4.98 -7.06 16.89
C PRO A 15 -4.02 -5.89 16.70
N SER A 16 -2.71 -6.12 16.76
CA SER A 16 -1.66 -5.10 16.86
C SER A 16 -1.02 -4.66 15.54
N ASP A 17 -1.53 -5.11 14.38
CA ASP A 17 -0.95 -4.73 13.07
C ASP A 17 -1.50 -3.39 12.52
N PHE A 18 -2.16 -2.59 13.38
CA PHE A 18 -2.60 -1.25 13.04
C PHE A 18 -1.49 -0.22 13.33
N TYR A 19 -0.95 0.36 12.29
CA TYR A 19 0.08 1.39 12.34
C TYR A 19 -0.43 2.67 11.68
N PRO A 20 -0.92 3.66 12.46
CA PRO A 20 -1.39 4.93 11.91
C PRO A 20 -0.21 5.65 11.22
N THR A 21 -0.34 5.84 9.92
CA THR A 21 0.69 6.52 9.10
C THR A 21 0.56 8.03 9.31
N PRO A 22 1.66 8.80 9.46
CA PRO A 22 1.60 10.25 9.42
C PRO A 22 0.99 10.75 8.10
N ILE A 23 0.05 11.69 8.18
CA ILE A 23 -0.67 12.18 6.99
C ILE A 23 0.26 12.87 5.99
N GLU A 24 1.29 13.57 6.46
CA GLU A 24 2.27 14.27 5.65
C GLU A 24 3.07 13.27 4.79
N LEU A 25 3.38 12.11 5.35
CA LEU A 25 4.01 11.03 4.60
C LEU A 25 3.06 10.48 3.52
N CYS A 26 1.78 10.31 3.84
CA CYS A 26 0.78 9.85 2.86
C CYS A 26 0.64 10.86 1.70
N ILE A 27 0.59 12.16 2.01
CA ILE A 27 0.54 13.24 1.01
C ILE A 27 1.77 13.18 0.11
N SER A 28 2.98 13.23 0.69
CA SER A 28 4.23 13.17 -0.07
C SER A 28 4.36 11.88 -0.90
N ALA A 29 3.86 10.75 -0.39
CA ALA A 29 3.85 9.49 -1.12
C ALA A 29 2.91 9.53 -2.33
N LEU A 30 1.74 10.16 -2.22
CA LEU A 30 0.80 10.28 -3.34
C LEU A 30 1.27 11.29 -4.40
N GLU A 31 2.06 12.30 -4.00
CA GLU A 31 2.61 13.30 -4.91
C GLU A 31 3.77 12.79 -5.78
N VAL A 32 4.55 11.79 -5.33
CA VAL A 32 5.71 11.30 -6.10
C VAL A 32 5.34 10.60 -7.40
N HIS A 33 4.10 10.16 -7.53
CA HIS A 33 3.60 9.53 -8.74
C HIS A 33 2.20 10.07 -9.07
N PRO A 34 2.13 11.26 -9.69
CA PRO A 34 0.86 11.86 -10.04
C PRO A 34 0.14 10.97 -11.07
N VAL A 35 -1.03 10.53 -10.71
CA VAL A 35 -1.83 9.62 -11.51
C VAL A 35 -3.24 10.15 -11.63
N VAL A 36 -3.73 10.17 -12.85
CA VAL A 36 -5.16 10.37 -13.11
C VAL A 36 -5.78 8.98 -13.14
N HIS A 37 -6.41 8.58 -12.03
CA HIS A 37 -7.06 7.29 -11.93
C HIS A 37 -8.54 7.43 -11.69
N LEU A 38 -9.31 6.67 -12.44
CA LEU A 38 -10.76 6.66 -12.32
C LEU A 38 -11.25 5.76 -11.18
N SER A 39 -10.52 4.71 -10.86
CA SER A 39 -10.89 3.74 -9.82
C SER A 39 -9.69 3.44 -8.91
N CYS A 40 -9.82 3.77 -7.63
CA CYS A 40 -8.78 3.70 -6.63
C CYS A 40 -9.19 2.77 -5.47
N LEU A 41 -8.24 2.05 -4.89
CA LEU A 41 -8.46 1.17 -3.73
C LEU A 41 -7.39 1.43 -2.67
N ASP A 42 -7.82 1.82 -1.47
CA ASP A 42 -6.99 1.87 -0.28
C ASP A 42 -7.13 0.55 0.49
N VAL A 43 -6.02 -0.17 0.64
CA VAL A 43 -5.99 -1.50 1.24
C VAL A 43 -5.49 -1.44 2.68
N GLY A 44 -6.33 -1.93 3.61
CA GLY A 44 -6.10 -1.77 5.04
C GLY A 44 -6.35 -0.31 5.43
N ALA A 45 -7.44 0.25 4.94
CA ALA A 45 -7.77 1.67 4.98
C ALA A 45 -7.86 2.27 6.41
N GLY A 46 -8.11 1.42 7.41
CA GLY A 46 -8.05 1.79 8.82
C GLY A 46 -8.91 2.99 9.18
N ASP A 47 -8.31 3.98 9.81
CA ASP A 47 -9.01 5.22 10.17
C ASP A 47 -9.03 6.26 9.04
N GLY A 48 -8.60 5.87 7.82
CA GLY A 48 -8.80 6.64 6.60
C GLY A 48 -7.75 7.70 6.32
N VAL A 49 -6.57 7.63 6.93
CA VAL A 49 -5.53 8.65 6.74
C VAL A 49 -5.05 8.74 5.28
N TRP A 50 -4.97 7.61 4.58
CA TRP A 50 -4.62 7.59 3.15
C TRP A 50 -5.75 8.17 2.29
N GLY A 51 -7.02 7.91 2.61
CA GLY A 51 -8.18 8.50 1.95
C GLY A 51 -8.27 10.02 2.15
N ASP A 52 -7.98 10.52 3.36
CA ASP A 52 -7.85 11.95 3.64
C ASP A 52 -6.71 12.57 2.83
N ALA A 53 -5.52 11.98 2.85
CA ALA A 53 -4.38 12.44 2.05
C ALA A 53 -4.69 12.43 0.54
N PHE A 54 -5.35 11.38 0.04
CA PHE A 54 -5.78 11.30 -1.36
C PHE A 54 -6.67 12.48 -1.74
N SER A 55 -7.62 12.84 -0.88
CA SER A 55 -8.53 13.96 -1.10
C SER A 55 -7.84 15.34 -1.11
N ARG A 56 -6.65 15.45 -0.53
CA ARG A 56 -5.84 16.68 -0.54
C ARG A 56 -4.94 16.80 -1.76
N VAL A 57 -4.53 15.68 -2.34
CA VAL A 57 -3.57 15.63 -3.46
C VAL A 57 -4.29 15.52 -4.81
N HIS A 58 -5.40 14.81 -4.87
CA HIS A 58 -6.10 14.48 -6.10
C HIS A 58 -7.51 15.07 -6.16
N ASP A 59 -7.96 15.42 -7.38
CA ASP A 59 -9.33 15.86 -7.61
C ASP A 59 -10.30 14.67 -7.45
N ARG A 60 -11.11 14.72 -6.40
CA ARG A 60 -12.13 13.71 -6.09
C ARG A 60 -13.23 13.59 -7.15
N ASN A 61 -13.44 14.62 -7.96
CA ASN A 61 -14.43 14.56 -9.05
C ASN A 61 -13.97 13.68 -10.22
N LEU A 62 -12.66 13.39 -10.28
CA LEU A 62 -12.08 12.57 -11.34
C LEU A 62 -11.83 11.12 -10.91
N SER A 63 -12.03 10.79 -9.63
CA SER A 63 -11.66 9.50 -9.08
C SER A 63 -12.75 8.95 -8.16
N HIS A 64 -13.04 7.66 -8.29
CA HIS A 64 -13.81 6.90 -7.31
C HIS A 64 -12.85 6.15 -6.39
N ILE A 65 -12.92 6.42 -5.09
CA ILE A 65 -12.05 5.80 -4.10
C ILE A 65 -12.82 4.84 -3.20
N THR A 66 -12.38 3.59 -3.19
CA THR A 66 -12.88 2.54 -2.30
C THR A 66 -11.89 2.32 -1.16
N GLY A 67 -12.38 2.28 0.08
CA GLY A 67 -11.61 1.83 1.24
C GLY A 67 -11.99 0.42 1.62
N ILE A 68 -11.02 -0.47 1.85
CA ILE A 68 -11.26 -1.81 2.35
C ILE A 68 -10.48 -2.06 3.64
N ASP A 69 -11.18 -2.51 4.66
CA ASP A 69 -10.57 -2.94 5.94
C ASP A 69 -11.30 -4.15 6.48
N VAL A 70 -10.61 -4.93 7.27
CA VAL A 70 -11.14 -6.14 7.93
C VAL A 70 -11.67 -5.84 9.33
N ARG A 71 -11.32 -4.67 9.89
CA ARG A 71 -11.66 -4.29 11.25
C ARG A 71 -13.02 -3.60 11.29
N GLU A 72 -13.91 -4.12 12.13
CA GLU A 72 -15.23 -3.53 12.37
C GLU A 72 -15.16 -2.16 13.08
N ASP A 73 -14.08 -1.89 13.83
CA ASP A 73 -13.86 -0.64 14.58
C ASP A 73 -13.14 0.44 13.77
N ALA A 74 -12.78 0.18 12.51
CA ALA A 74 -12.15 1.14 11.62
C ALA A 74 -13.07 2.34 11.33
N LYS A 75 -12.53 3.57 11.41
CA LYS A 75 -13.31 4.82 11.36
C LYS A 75 -13.13 5.60 10.06
N GLY A 76 -12.50 4.98 9.07
CA GLY A 76 -12.10 5.65 7.83
C GLY A 76 -13.22 5.92 6.83
N SER A 77 -14.39 5.30 6.96
CA SER A 77 -15.45 5.26 5.93
C SER A 77 -15.82 6.62 5.33
N LYS A 78 -15.75 7.71 6.10
CA LYS A 78 -16.10 9.07 5.65
C LYS A 78 -15.17 9.65 4.57
N PHE A 79 -14.01 9.04 4.35
CA PHE A 79 -13.02 9.51 3.37
C PHE A 79 -13.12 8.81 2.01
N TYR A 80 -14.06 7.86 1.87
CA TYR A 80 -14.21 7.03 0.68
C TYR A 80 -15.61 7.17 0.08
N ASP A 81 -15.71 6.95 -1.23
CA ASP A 81 -16.99 6.88 -1.94
C ASP A 81 -17.68 5.54 -1.67
N GLU A 82 -16.87 4.49 -1.46
CA GLU A 82 -17.30 3.16 -1.07
C GLU A 82 -16.46 2.63 0.08
N TRP A 83 -17.10 2.03 1.06
CA TRP A 83 -16.44 1.37 2.21
C TRP A 83 -16.80 -0.10 2.27
N ILE A 84 -15.80 -0.96 2.27
CA ILE A 84 -15.96 -2.41 2.27
C ILE A 84 -15.35 -3.00 3.54
N LEU A 85 -16.19 -3.63 4.37
CA LEU A 85 -15.76 -4.40 5.52
C LEU A 85 -15.55 -5.86 5.11
N GLN A 86 -14.33 -6.19 4.68
CA GLN A 86 -14.01 -7.51 4.14
C GLN A 86 -12.52 -7.81 4.26
N ASP A 87 -12.15 -9.10 4.28
CA ASP A 87 -10.76 -9.50 4.06
C ASP A 87 -10.34 -9.14 2.63
N PHE A 88 -9.28 -8.33 2.51
CA PHE A 88 -8.74 -7.94 1.21
C PHE A 88 -8.42 -9.14 0.30
N MET A 89 -7.99 -10.27 0.88
CA MET A 89 -7.65 -11.46 0.12
C MET A 89 -8.84 -12.16 -0.54
N GLU A 90 -10.08 -11.82 -0.12
CA GLU A 90 -11.33 -12.30 -0.72
C GLU A 90 -11.93 -11.31 -1.73
N TYR A 91 -11.39 -10.10 -1.79
CA TYR A 91 -11.86 -9.04 -2.67
C TYR A 91 -11.49 -9.32 -4.13
N GLN A 92 -12.40 -8.99 -5.08
CA GLN A 92 -12.23 -9.30 -6.51
C GLN A 92 -12.40 -8.09 -7.45
N GLY A 93 -12.59 -6.89 -6.92
CA GLY A 93 -12.73 -5.67 -7.71
C GLY A 93 -11.45 -5.31 -8.50
N LYS A 94 -11.62 -4.64 -9.64
CA LYS A 94 -10.50 -4.19 -10.49
C LYS A 94 -10.30 -2.69 -10.39
N HIS A 95 -9.08 -2.26 -10.17
CA HIS A 95 -8.73 -0.86 -9.95
C HIS A 95 -7.58 -0.40 -10.85
N ASP A 96 -7.55 0.92 -11.10
CA ASP A 96 -6.44 1.57 -11.80
C ASP A 96 -5.29 1.87 -10.84
N PHE A 97 -5.62 2.15 -9.57
CA PHE A 97 -4.66 2.49 -8.53
C PHE A 97 -4.99 1.78 -7.23
N ILE A 98 -4.02 1.04 -6.68
CA ILE A 98 -4.13 0.36 -5.39
C ILE A 98 -3.02 0.88 -4.49
N PHE A 99 -3.38 1.35 -3.30
CA PHE A 99 -2.42 1.97 -2.39
C PHE A 99 -2.72 1.66 -0.93
N GLY A 100 -1.82 2.06 -0.03
CA GLY A 100 -2.03 1.94 1.40
C GLY A 100 -0.79 1.55 2.21
N ASN A 101 -1.02 1.32 3.50
CA ASN A 101 -0.07 0.77 4.46
C ASN A 101 -0.52 -0.63 4.86
N ILE A 102 -0.12 -1.63 4.10
CA ILE A 102 -0.56 -3.02 4.28
C ILE A 102 0.17 -3.73 5.42
N PRO A 103 -0.41 -4.78 6.02
CA PRO A 103 0.25 -5.58 7.04
C PRO A 103 1.58 -6.18 6.55
N PHE A 104 2.70 -5.77 7.14
CA PHE A 104 4.05 -6.16 6.69
C PHE A 104 4.29 -7.67 6.71
N ARG A 105 3.61 -8.37 7.61
CA ARG A 105 3.69 -9.83 7.73
C ARG A 105 3.16 -10.55 6.49
N TYR A 106 2.17 -9.97 5.83
CA TYR A 106 1.47 -10.53 4.66
C TYR A 106 1.78 -9.77 3.37
N ALA A 107 2.84 -8.96 3.36
CA ALA A 107 3.16 -8.07 2.24
C ALA A 107 3.27 -8.81 0.91
N ASN A 108 3.85 -10.02 0.87
CA ASN A 108 3.99 -10.78 -0.37
C ASN A 108 2.63 -11.18 -0.96
N GLU A 109 1.73 -11.67 -0.11
CA GLU A 109 0.40 -12.11 -0.49
C GLU A 109 -0.44 -10.92 -0.96
N PHE A 110 -0.37 -9.80 -0.23
CA PHE A 110 -1.05 -8.56 -0.58
C PHE A 110 -0.56 -7.98 -1.91
N ILE A 111 0.76 -7.92 -2.14
CA ILE A 111 1.32 -7.43 -3.41
C ILE A 111 0.86 -8.31 -4.57
N GLN A 112 0.94 -9.65 -4.42
CA GLN A 112 0.54 -10.57 -5.48
C GLN A 112 -0.95 -10.42 -5.81
N HIS A 113 -1.81 -10.39 -4.78
CA HIS A 113 -3.24 -10.19 -4.98
C HIS A 113 -3.56 -8.84 -5.62
N SER A 114 -2.87 -7.78 -5.18
CA SER A 114 -3.02 -6.45 -5.79
C SER A 114 -2.65 -6.44 -7.28
N LEU A 115 -1.57 -7.13 -7.68
CA LEU A 115 -1.20 -7.26 -9.08
C LEU A 115 -2.30 -7.96 -9.89
N ASP A 116 -2.98 -8.94 -9.30
CA ASP A 116 -4.12 -9.62 -9.92
C ASP A 116 -5.35 -8.69 -10.04
N LEU A 117 -5.55 -7.76 -9.08
CA LEU A 117 -6.65 -6.80 -9.06
C LEU A 117 -6.41 -5.55 -9.92
N LEU A 118 -5.18 -5.30 -10.37
CA LEU A 118 -4.92 -4.16 -11.25
C LEU A 118 -5.58 -4.33 -12.61
N LYS A 119 -6.13 -3.23 -13.14
CA LYS A 119 -6.42 -3.07 -14.57
C LYS A 119 -5.12 -2.96 -15.36
N ASP A 120 -5.21 -3.04 -16.69
CA ASP A 120 -4.05 -2.83 -17.56
C ASP A 120 -3.54 -1.39 -17.37
N ASN A 121 -2.20 -1.24 -17.27
CA ASN A 121 -1.52 0.01 -16.91
C ASN A 121 -1.80 0.53 -15.49
N GLY A 122 -2.44 -0.28 -14.64
CA GLY A 122 -2.66 0.08 -13.24
C GLY A 122 -1.37 0.05 -12.42
N ILE A 123 -1.41 0.72 -11.26
CA ILE A 123 -0.27 0.95 -10.39
C ILE A 123 -0.61 0.57 -8.96
N ILE A 124 0.37 -0.02 -8.26
CA ILE A 124 0.35 -0.22 -6.81
C ILE A 124 1.34 0.76 -6.17
N LEU A 125 0.94 1.38 -5.07
CA LEU A 125 1.78 2.20 -4.21
C LEU A 125 1.62 1.73 -2.76
N TYR A 126 2.65 1.12 -2.18
CA TYR A 126 2.61 0.64 -0.80
C TYR A 126 3.73 1.20 0.06
N LEU A 127 3.38 1.57 1.30
CA LEU A 127 4.33 1.82 2.35
C LEU A 127 4.75 0.49 2.97
N LEU A 128 6.05 0.17 2.91
CA LEU A 128 6.60 -1.08 3.41
C LEU A 128 7.95 -0.86 4.11
N ARG A 129 8.37 -1.86 4.88
CA ARG A 129 9.75 -1.89 5.36
C ARG A 129 10.71 -1.96 4.19
N SER A 130 11.80 -1.16 4.21
CA SER A 130 12.78 -1.15 3.11
C SER A 130 13.43 -2.51 2.87
N ALA A 131 13.49 -3.35 3.90
CA ALA A 131 13.96 -4.74 3.82
C ALA A 131 13.00 -5.70 3.09
N ILE A 132 11.94 -5.21 2.42
CA ILE A 132 10.99 -6.07 1.69
C ILE A 132 11.66 -6.90 0.60
N SER A 133 12.78 -6.47 0.04
CA SER A 133 13.54 -7.20 -0.97
C SER A 133 14.42 -8.32 -0.41
N GLU A 134 14.59 -8.38 0.92
CA GLU A 134 15.39 -9.41 1.57
C GLU A 134 14.59 -10.71 1.70
N SER A 135 15.10 -11.78 1.27
CA SER A 135 14.75 -13.20 1.41
C SER A 135 14.63 -13.90 0.05
N LYS A 136 14.88 -15.21 0.05
CA LYS A 136 14.78 -16.06 -1.15
C LYS A 136 13.37 -16.01 -1.78
N LYS A 137 12.31 -16.07 -0.95
CA LYS A 137 10.91 -16.01 -1.42
C LYS A 137 10.61 -14.70 -2.17
N ARG A 138 11.12 -13.55 -1.66
CA ARG A 138 10.93 -12.23 -2.28
C ARG A 138 11.80 -12.04 -3.51
N TYR A 139 13.02 -12.56 -3.47
CA TYR A 139 13.86 -12.62 -4.66
C TYR A 139 13.15 -13.37 -5.80
N ASP A 140 12.59 -14.54 -5.53
CA ASP A 140 11.85 -15.30 -6.54
C ASP A 140 10.63 -14.53 -7.05
N MET A 141 9.88 -13.87 -6.17
CA MET A 141 8.70 -13.09 -6.54
C MET A 141 9.06 -11.88 -7.41
N PHE A 142 10.07 -11.11 -7.01
CA PHE A 142 10.41 -9.86 -7.70
C PHE A 142 11.30 -10.11 -8.94
N TYR A 143 12.33 -10.93 -8.81
CA TYR A 143 13.34 -11.11 -9.85
C TYR A 143 13.01 -12.26 -10.80
N ASN A 144 12.68 -13.42 -10.27
CA ASN A 144 12.44 -14.59 -11.14
C ASN A 144 11.06 -14.54 -11.81
N ASN A 145 10.07 -13.90 -11.20
CA ASN A 145 8.71 -13.76 -11.76
C ASN A 145 8.46 -12.43 -12.49
N GLY A 146 9.46 -11.55 -12.57
CA GLY A 146 9.38 -10.29 -13.32
C GLY A 146 8.52 -9.20 -12.68
N HIS A 147 8.27 -9.27 -11.38
CA HIS A 147 7.48 -8.29 -10.62
C HIS A 147 8.34 -7.37 -9.74
N LYS A 148 9.49 -6.93 -10.26
CA LYS A 148 10.28 -5.90 -9.56
C LYS A 148 9.48 -4.61 -9.43
N PRO A 149 9.58 -3.90 -8.30
CA PRO A 149 9.03 -2.56 -8.21
C PRO A 149 9.67 -1.64 -9.26
N LEU A 150 8.89 -0.71 -9.81
CA LEU A 150 9.37 0.33 -10.71
C LEU A 150 10.21 1.35 -9.95
N TYR A 151 9.71 1.77 -8.78
CA TYR A 151 10.38 2.70 -7.88
C TYR A 151 10.42 2.21 -6.45
N GLU A 152 11.50 2.57 -5.75
CA GLU A 152 11.63 2.57 -4.31
C GLU A 152 11.96 4.01 -3.86
N TYR A 153 11.04 4.64 -3.13
CA TYR A 153 11.28 5.94 -2.50
C TYR A 153 11.58 5.73 -1.02
N GLN A 154 12.85 5.76 -0.67
CA GLN A 154 13.33 5.60 0.70
C GLN A 154 12.94 6.83 1.53
N SER A 155 12.21 6.63 2.61
CA SER A 155 11.93 7.71 3.55
C SER A 155 13.23 8.27 4.13
N VAL A 156 13.41 9.59 4.03
CA VAL A 156 14.55 10.31 4.62
C VAL A 156 14.44 10.29 6.16
N ARG A 157 13.21 10.33 6.67
CA ARG A 157 12.94 10.39 8.11
C ARG A 157 12.47 9.04 8.64
N ARG A 158 12.79 8.79 9.88
CA ARG A 158 12.22 7.65 10.61
C ARG A 158 10.77 7.90 10.93
N ILE A 159 9.91 6.94 10.64
CA ILE A 159 8.46 7.04 10.86
C ILE A 159 8.14 6.73 12.32
N SER A 160 7.26 7.52 12.94
CA SER A 160 6.64 7.23 14.23
C SER A 160 5.18 6.85 14.01
N PHE A 161 4.85 5.58 14.14
CA PHE A 161 3.48 5.09 14.00
C PHE A 161 2.65 5.23 15.28
N THR A 162 3.26 5.63 16.39
CA THR A 162 2.59 5.71 17.69
C THR A 162 2.18 7.14 18.06
N GLY A 163 2.49 8.12 17.20
CA GLY A 163 2.23 9.54 17.47
C GLY A 163 3.04 10.15 18.63
N ASN A 164 3.84 9.35 19.34
CA ASN A 164 4.63 9.77 20.51
C ASN A 164 6.01 10.34 20.14
N LYS A 165 6.25 10.62 18.84
CA LYS A 165 7.52 11.08 18.26
C LYS A 165 8.70 10.11 18.48
N LYS A 166 8.50 8.92 19.03
CA LYS A 166 9.51 7.87 19.07
C LYS A 166 9.47 7.13 17.74
N SER A 167 10.52 7.27 16.96
CA SER A 167 10.64 6.59 15.67
C SER A 167 10.88 5.10 15.86
N ASP A 168 10.33 4.30 14.94
CA ASP A 168 10.71 2.90 14.79
C ASP A 168 12.19 2.80 14.39
N ASN A 169 12.87 1.73 14.84
CA ASN A 169 14.25 1.44 14.42
C ASN A 169 14.35 0.91 12.99
N THR A 170 13.22 0.64 12.36
CA THR A 170 13.10 0.11 11.00
C THR A 170 13.07 1.23 9.97
N ALA A 171 13.74 1.04 8.84
CA ALA A 171 13.63 1.91 7.68
C ALA A 171 12.40 1.52 6.83
N TYR A 172 11.75 2.53 6.27
CA TYR A 172 10.56 2.36 5.42
C TYR A 172 10.74 3.05 4.08
N SER A 173 10.10 2.50 3.06
CA SER A 173 10.07 3.04 1.72
C SER A 173 8.66 2.95 1.14
N ILE A 174 8.35 3.86 0.23
CA ILE A 174 7.23 3.72 -0.68
C ILE A 174 7.72 2.93 -1.90
N PHE A 175 7.02 1.86 -2.19
CA PHE A 175 7.28 1.04 -3.37
C PHE A 175 6.16 1.20 -4.39
N ILE A 176 6.53 1.27 -5.67
CA ILE A 176 5.58 1.39 -6.77
C ILE A 176 5.77 0.24 -7.73
N TRP A 177 4.68 -0.47 -8.05
CA TRP A 177 4.63 -1.54 -9.05
C TRP A 177 3.65 -1.21 -10.16
N GLU A 178 3.92 -1.75 -11.34
CA GLU A 178 3.00 -1.86 -12.45
C GLU A 178 2.58 -3.32 -12.65
N LYS A 179 1.40 -3.53 -13.22
CA LYS A 179 0.90 -4.88 -13.54
C LYS A 179 1.81 -5.63 -14.50
N LYS A 180 2.42 -4.92 -15.45
CA LYS A 180 3.23 -5.52 -16.50
C LYS A 180 4.50 -6.17 -15.96
N LYS A 181 4.69 -7.45 -16.27
CA LYS A 181 5.95 -8.15 -15.99
C LYS A 181 7.06 -7.61 -16.88
N ASP A 182 8.21 -7.33 -16.26
CA ASP A 182 9.42 -6.94 -16.96
C ASP A 182 10.65 -7.54 -16.26
N PHE A 183 11.21 -8.59 -16.87
CA PHE A 183 12.37 -9.30 -16.33
C PHE A 183 13.67 -8.50 -16.42
N LYS A 184 13.73 -7.49 -17.29
CA LYS A 184 14.87 -6.60 -17.47
C LYS A 184 14.80 -5.33 -16.64
N ARG A 185 13.67 -5.08 -15.99
CA ARG A 185 13.46 -3.87 -15.18
C ARG A 185 14.49 -3.77 -14.07
N GLU A 186 15.02 -2.58 -13.90
CA GLU A 186 15.76 -2.18 -12.72
C GLU A 186 14.89 -1.29 -11.86
N THR A 187 14.90 -1.50 -10.55
CA THR A 187 14.19 -0.64 -9.61
C THR A 187 14.95 0.67 -9.47
N ILE A 188 14.28 1.78 -9.74
CA ILE A 188 14.86 3.12 -9.55
C ILE A 188 14.70 3.53 -8.10
N LYS A 189 15.83 3.65 -7.40
CA LYS A 189 15.83 4.13 -6.00
C LYS A 189 15.92 5.64 -5.93
N ARG A 190 15.05 6.25 -5.12
CA ARG A 190 14.98 7.68 -4.83
C ARG A 190 14.81 7.93 -3.34
N TRP A 191 14.86 9.19 -2.94
CA TRP A 191 14.55 9.62 -1.58
C TRP A 191 13.20 10.32 -1.55
N LEU A 192 12.40 10.02 -0.50
CA LEU A 192 11.17 10.71 -0.16
C LEU A 192 11.44 11.60 1.05
N ASP A 193 11.52 12.91 0.83
CA ASP A 193 11.57 13.89 1.90
C ASP A 193 10.15 14.34 2.24
N TRP A 194 9.85 14.36 3.52
CA TRP A 194 8.56 14.74 4.07
C TRP A 194 8.76 15.25 5.49
N GLU A 195 7.92 16.16 5.95
CA GLU A 195 8.04 16.75 7.28
C GLU A 195 6.73 16.60 8.06
N TYR A 196 6.81 16.35 9.36
CA TYR A 196 5.67 16.50 10.25
C TYR A 196 5.26 17.97 10.31
N ASP A 197 3.97 18.26 10.27
CA ASP A 197 3.46 19.58 10.61
C ASP A 197 3.94 19.96 12.02
N LYS A 198 4.40 21.20 12.19
CA LYS A 198 4.98 21.73 13.44
C LYS A 198 3.92 22.06 14.46
#